data_7519a2b82e4032f58d90937daabe3a6f
#
_entry.id   7519a2b82e4032f58d90937daabe3a6f
#
_cell.length_a   1.000
_cell.length_b   1.000
_cell.length_c   1.000
_cell.angle_alpha   90.00
_cell.angle_beta   90.00
_cell.angle_gamma   90.00
#
_symmetry.space_group_name_H-M   'P 1'
#
loop_
_entity.id
_entity.type
_entity.pdbx_description
1 polymer ?
#
loop_
_entity_poly.entity_id
_entity_poly.type
_entity_poly.pdbx_seq_one_letter_code
_entity_poly.pdbx_strand_id
1 'polypeptide(L)'
;VVSVSFDGNTISPIKMLFFFGTDSQDVSLQCFNVVKVPEGKTEAILKAVNGLNAHYRFAKFYFDVDDKTVTVQMDACFRTHDVGEICTELMIRCIQIIDDSYPSLMKALGAFQ
;
A
#
# COMPACT_ATOMS: atom_id res chain seq x y z
N VAL A 1 0.33 -16.74 -5.02
CA VAL A 1 0.91 -15.42 -4.78
C VAL A 1 1.76 -15.02 -5.98
N VAL A 2 1.54 -13.84 -6.48
CA VAL A 2 2.34 -13.27 -7.57
C VAL A 2 3.05 -12.04 -7.05
N SER A 3 4.35 -11.93 -7.31
CA SER A 3 5.19 -10.82 -6.86
C SER A 3 5.63 -9.96 -8.04
N VAL A 4 5.50 -8.64 -7.89
CA VAL A 4 5.94 -7.66 -8.90
C VAL A 4 6.74 -6.59 -8.17
N SER A 5 7.86 -6.19 -8.76
CA SER A 5 8.67 -5.08 -8.25
C SER A 5 8.86 -4.03 -9.33
N PHE A 6 8.82 -2.75 -8.95
CA PHE A 6 9.07 -1.65 -9.87
C PHE A 6 9.54 -0.45 -9.09
N ASP A 7 10.05 0.56 -9.80
CA ASP A 7 10.50 1.80 -9.22
C ASP A 7 9.40 2.86 -9.32
N GLY A 8 9.07 3.47 -8.18
CA GLY A 8 8.17 4.63 -8.15
C GLY A 8 8.93 5.92 -8.37
N ASN A 9 8.21 7.04 -8.38
CA ASN A 9 8.81 8.37 -8.54
C ASN A 9 9.40 8.88 -7.22
N THR A 10 8.76 8.54 -6.10
CA THR A 10 9.18 9.01 -4.77
C THR A 10 9.74 7.91 -3.90
N ILE A 11 9.49 6.66 -4.23
CA ILE A 11 9.96 5.48 -3.51
C ILE A 11 10.42 4.43 -4.51
N SER A 12 11.53 3.79 -4.23
CA SER A 12 12.12 2.77 -5.09
C SER A 12 12.98 1.83 -4.27
N PRO A 13 12.88 0.50 -4.46
CA PRO A 13 11.88 -0.19 -5.28
C PRO A 13 10.56 -0.39 -4.53
N ILE A 14 9.48 -0.60 -5.26
CA ILE A 14 8.18 -0.96 -4.70
C ILE A 14 7.93 -2.43 -5.02
N LYS A 15 7.70 -3.22 -3.98
CA LYS A 15 7.39 -4.64 -4.14
C LYS A 15 5.92 -4.87 -3.81
N MET A 16 5.20 -5.49 -4.74
CA MET A 16 3.78 -5.79 -4.60
C MET A 16 3.56 -7.30 -4.60
N LEU A 17 2.65 -7.76 -3.76
CA LEU A 17 2.23 -9.14 -3.72
C LEU A 17 0.74 -9.23 -3.98
N PHE A 18 0.35 -10.07 -4.93
CA PHE A 18 -1.05 -10.36 -5.20
C PHE A 18 -1.43 -11.66 -4.51
N PHE A 19 -2.48 -11.61 -3.72
CA PHE A 19 -3.03 -12.78 -3.03
C PHE A 19 -4.41 -13.06 -3.59
N PHE A 20 -4.61 -14.27 -4.12
CA PHE A 20 -5.88 -14.67 -4.70
C PHE A 20 -6.64 -15.56 -3.72
N GLY A 21 -7.94 -15.33 -3.58
CA GLY A 21 -8.81 -16.19 -2.78
C GLY A 21 -8.91 -17.58 -3.39
N THR A 22 -8.99 -18.62 -2.55
CA THR A 22 -9.08 -20.01 -3.03
C THR A 22 -10.48 -20.38 -3.51
N ASP A 23 -11.51 -19.87 -2.82
CA ASP A 23 -12.91 -20.21 -3.11
C ASP A 23 -13.73 -19.00 -3.54
N SER A 24 -13.10 -17.87 -3.79
CA SER A 24 -13.78 -16.65 -4.18
C SER A 24 -13.06 -16.00 -5.36
N GLN A 25 -13.78 -15.16 -6.07
CA GLN A 25 -13.21 -14.38 -7.16
C GLN A 25 -12.78 -13.02 -6.64
N ASP A 26 -11.79 -13.03 -5.75
CA ASP A 26 -11.22 -11.79 -5.23
C ASP A 26 -9.70 -11.87 -5.22
N VAL A 27 -9.09 -10.69 -5.21
CA VAL A 27 -7.65 -10.53 -5.17
C VAL A 27 -7.32 -9.39 -4.21
N SER A 28 -6.27 -9.58 -3.43
CA SER A 28 -5.72 -8.54 -2.56
C SER A 28 -4.31 -8.20 -3.04
N LEU A 29 -4.09 -6.94 -3.37
CA LEU A 29 -2.77 -6.41 -3.69
C LEU A 29 -2.21 -5.77 -2.44
N GLN A 30 -1.05 -6.22 -2.00
CA GLN A 30 -0.44 -5.72 -0.77
C GLN A 30 0.99 -5.29 -1.01
N CYS A 31 1.32 -4.10 -0.49
CA CYS A 31 2.66 -3.55 -0.48
C CYS A 31 3.10 -3.43 0.97
N PHE A 32 3.99 -4.35 1.38
CA PHE A 32 4.51 -4.36 2.74
C PHE A 32 5.71 -3.43 2.85
N ASN A 33 5.92 -2.90 4.04
CA ASN A 33 7.10 -2.12 4.37
C ASN A 33 7.29 -0.91 3.43
N VAL A 34 6.20 -0.18 3.22
CA VAL A 34 6.27 1.07 2.44
C VAL A 34 7.17 2.07 3.15
N VAL A 35 7.00 2.19 4.47
CA VAL A 35 7.94 2.93 5.34
C VAL A 35 8.15 2.14 6.61
N LYS A 36 9.34 2.27 7.21
CA LYS A 36 9.65 1.74 8.52
C LYS A 36 9.46 2.84 9.54
N VAL A 37 8.77 2.52 10.64
CA VAL A 37 8.41 3.50 11.67
C VAL A 37 9.39 3.38 12.83
N PRO A 38 10.24 4.39 13.06
CA PRO A 38 11.16 4.35 14.19
C PRO A 38 10.44 4.52 15.51
N GLU A 39 11.11 4.12 16.58
CA GLU A 39 10.58 4.25 17.91
C GLU A 39 10.30 5.74 18.21
N GLY A 40 9.17 6.00 18.86
CA GLY A 40 8.74 7.36 19.16
C GLY A 40 7.91 8.02 18.08
N LYS A 41 7.72 7.38 16.92
CA LYS A 41 6.95 7.94 15.80
C LYS A 41 5.61 7.25 15.56
N THR A 42 5.24 6.31 16.41
CA THR A 42 4.00 5.53 16.24
C THR A 42 2.76 6.43 16.20
N GLU A 43 2.66 7.37 17.14
CA GLU A 43 1.50 8.26 17.20
C GLU A 43 1.39 9.13 15.94
N ALA A 44 2.50 9.68 15.49
CA ALA A 44 2.54 10.51 14.28
C ALA A 44 2.14 9.70 13.04
N ILE A 45 2.64 8.47 12.93
CA ILE A 45 2.31 7.63 11.77
C ILE A 45 0.85 7.19 11.80
N LEU A 46 0.29 6.88 12.96
CA LEU A 46 -1.11 6.51 13.07
C LEU A 46 -2.02 7.66 12.63
N LYS A 47 -1.67 8.88 12.99
CA LYS A 47 -2.41 10.06 12.54
C LYS A 47 -2.32 10.25 11.03
N ALA A 48 -1.13 10.09 10.46
CA ALA A 48 -0.93 10.19 9.02
C ALA A 48 -1.71 9.11 8.27
N VAL A 49 -1.65 7.86 8.75
CA VAL A 49 -2.38 6.74 8.17
C VAL A 49 -3.89 6.98 8.19
N ASN A 50 -4.40 7.49 9.31
CA ASN A 50 -5.82 7.82 9.40
C ASN A 50 -6.22 8.86 8.36
N GLY A 51 -5.41 9.89 8.17
CA GLY A 51 -5.68 10.91 7.16
C GLY A 51 -5.64 10.37 5.75
N LEU A 52 -4.69 9.47 5.45
CA LEU A 52 -4.58 8.86 4.14
C LEU A 52 -5.77 7.95 3.85
N ASN A 53 -6.22 7.18 4.84
CA ASN A 53 -7.41 6.34 4.69
C ASN A 53 -8.66 7.18 4.45
N ALA A 54 -8.75 8.34 5.03
CA ALA A 54 -9.87 9.25 4.79
C ALA A 54 -9.82 9.86 3.39
N HIS A 55 -8.63 10.04 2.85
CA HIS A 55 -8.41 10.68 1.55
C HIS A 55 -8.61 9.72 0.38
N TYR A 56 -8.05 8.50 0.46
CA TYR A 56 -8.13 7.53 -0.64
C TYR A 56 -9.29 6.56 -0.45
N ARG A 57 -10.03 6.31 -1.54
CA ARG A 57 -11.22 5.48 -1.48
C ARG A 57 -10.94 3.99 -1.40
N PHE A 58 -10.00 3.51 -2.22
CA PHE A 58 -9.84 2.08 -2.44
C PHE A 58 -8.60 1.49 -1.80
N ALA A 59 -7.73 2.33 -1.29
CA ALA A 59 -6.51 1.89 -0.63
C ALA A 59 -6.70 1.93 0.87
N LYS A 60 -6.21 0.90 1.54
CA LYS A 60 -6.16 0.83 2.99
C LYS A 60 -4.70 0.91 3.42
N PHE A 61 -4.41 1.89 4.27
CA PHE A 61 -3.11 2.02 4.91
C PHE A 61 -3.23 1.50 6.32
N TYR A 62 -2.26 0.70 6.77
CA TYR A 62 -2.25 0.34 8.18
C TYR A 62 -0.83 0.19 8.70
N PHE A 63 -0.70 0.43 9.99
CA PHE A 63 0.55 0.26 10.71
C PHE A 63 0.58 -1.14 11.29
N ASP A 64 1.57 -1.92 10.89
CA ASP A 64 1.80 -3.27 11.44
C ASP A 64 2.58 -3.13 12.74
N VAL A 65 1.93 -3.47 13.86
CA VAL A 65 2.53 -3.28 15.18
C VAL A 65 3.70 -4.22 15.44
N ASP A 66 3.72 -5.38 14.78
CA ASP A 66 4.79 -6.37 14.98
C ASP A 66 6.05 -5.97 14.21
N ASP A 67 5.88 -5.62 12.94
CA ASP A 67 7.00 -5.24 12.08
C ASP A 67 7.38 -3.76 12.21
N LYS A 68 6.50 -2.94 12.74
CA LYS A 68 6.64 -1.49 12.83
C LYS A 68 6.83 -0.85 11.45
N THR A 69 5.98 -1.27 10.54
CA THR A 69 5.99 -0.80 9.15
C THR A 69 4.58 -0.40 8.73
N VAL A 70 4.49 0.39 7.67
CA VAL A 70 3.20 0.72 7.05
C VAL A 70 3.00 -0.15 5.82
N THR A 71 1.82 -0.75 5.73
CA THR A 71 1.39 -1.56 4.58
C THR A 71 0.28 -0.83 3.85
N VAL A 72 0.30 -0.92 2.53
CA VAL A 72 -0.80 -0.44 1.67
C VAL A 72 -1.45 -1.66 1.02
N GLN A 73 -2.77 -1.73 1.14
CA GLN A 73 -3.55 -2.85 0.63
C GLN A 73 -4.72 -2.37 -0.22
N MET A 74 -4.94 -3.03 -1.34
CA MET A 74 -6.10 -2.78 -2.20
C MET A 74 -6.73 -4.12 -2.57
N ASP A 75 -8.03 -4.23 -2.39
CA ASP A 75 -8.78 -5.45 -2.68
C ASP A 75 -9.76 -5.21 -3.81
N ALA A 76 -10.01 -6.24 -4.60
CA ALA A 76 -10.99 -6.17 -5.68
C ALA A 76 -11.60 -7.55 -5.94
N CYS A 77 -12.82 -7.53 -6.48
CA CYS A 77 -13.46 -8.72 -7.01
C CYS A 77 -13.23 -8.77 -8.51
N PHE A 78 -13.17 -9.96 -9.07
CA PHE A 78 -12.96 -10.12 -10.51
C PHE A 78 -13.81 -11.26 -11.06
N ARG A 79 -13.95 -11.29 -12.39
CA ARG A 79 -14.48 -12.43 -13.12
C ARG A 79 -13.30 -13.15 -13.77
N THR A 80 -13.49 -14.42 -14.12
CA THR A 80 -12.41 -15.23 -14.71
C THR A 80 -11.82 -14.58 -15.96
N HIS A 81 -12.65 -13.89 -16.74
CA HIS A 81 -12.23 -13.31 -18.03
C HIS A 81 -11.55 -11.94 -17.88
N ASP A 82 -11.64 -11.28 -16.69
CA ASP A 82 -11.10 -9.93 -16.53
C ASP A 82 -10.05 -9.83 -15.42
N VAL A 83 -9.58 -10.95 -14.89
CA VAL A 83 -8.63 -10.94 -13.76
C VAL A 83 -7.34 -10.18 -14.10
N GLY A 84 -6.82 -10.33 -15.30
CA GLY A 84 -5.61 -9.64 -15.72
C GLY A 84 -5.78 -8.14 -15.78
N GLU A 85 -6.91 -7.67 -16.30
CA GLU A 85 -7.21 -6.24 -16.36
C GLU A 85 -7.38 -5.65 -14.97
N ILE A 86 -8.07 -6.35 -14.08
CA ILE A 86 -8.29 -5.92 -12.69
C ILE A 86 -6.95 -5.82 -11.97
N CYS A 87 -6.10 -6.84 -12.08
CA CYS A 87 -4.78 -6.81 -11.43
C CYS A 87 -3.91 -5.68 -11.95
N THR A 88 -3.93 -5.44 -13.26
CA THR A 88 -3.18 -4.33 -13.87
C THR A 88 -3.66 -2.99 -13.35
N GLU A 89 -4.97 -2.79 -13.27
CA GLU A 89 -5.54 -1.55 -12.75
C GLU A 89 -5.20 -1.34 -11.29
N LEU A 90 -5.31 -2.39 -10.46
CA LEU A 90 -4.90 -2.30 -9.05
C LEU A 90 -3.44 -1.89 -8.91
N MET A 91 -2.58 -2.49 -9.72
CA MET A 91 -1.15 -2.19 -9.69
C MET A 91 -0.88 -0.73 -10.02
N ILE A 92 -1.47 -0.22 -11.10
CA ILE A 92 -1.29 1.17 -11.52
C ILE A 92 -1.79 2.13 -10.46
N ARG A 93 -2.98 1.90 -9.91
CA ARG A 93 -3.54 2.75 -8.87
C ARG A 93 -2.69 2.70 -7.59
N CYS A 94 -2.22 1.53 -7.22
CA CYS A 94 -1.38 1.37 -6.03
C CYS A 94 -0.06 2.13 -6.16
N ILE A 95 0.57 2.06 -7.33
CA ILE A 95 1.80 2.81 -7.62
C ILE A 95 1.56 4.31 -7.43
N GLN A 96 0.49 4.82 -8.03
CA GLN A 96 0.16 6.24 -7.96
C GLN A 96 -0.13 6.68 -6.53
N ILE A 97 -0.87 5.86 -5.78
CA ILE A 97 -1.22 6.16 -4.40
C ILE A 97 0.01 6.16 -3.50
N ILE A 98 0.89 5.19 -3.67
CA ILE A 98 2.13 5.12 -2.88
C ILE A 98 3.02 6.32 -3.18
N ASP A 99 3.25 6.63 -4.46
CA ASP A 99 4.05 7.79 -4.83
C ASP A 99 3.47 9.09 -4.28
N ASP A 100 2.15 9.25 -4.38
CA ASP A 100 1.47 10.46 -3.93
C ASP A 100 1.47 10.59 -2.40
N SER A 101 1.33 9.48 -1.69
CA SER A 101 1.22 9.48 -0.23
C SER A 101 2.57 9.42 0.49
N TYR A 102 3.63 8.97 -0.19
CA TYR A 102 4.93 8.77 0.43
C TYR A 102 5.49 10.02 1.12
N PRO A 103 5.43 11.22 0.52
CA PRO A 103 5.88 12.42 1.21
C PRO A 103 5.17 12.69 2.52
N SER A 104 3.86 12.42 2.59
CA SER A 104 3.08 12.59 3.83
C SER A 104 3.54 11.61 4.92
N LEU A 105 3.82 10.36 4.53
CA LEU A 105 4.34 9.36 5.47
C LEU A 105 5.72 9.76 5.98
N MET A 106 6.59 10.19 5.09
CA MET A 106 7.96 10.60 5.47
C MET A 106 7.95 11.85 6.34
N LYS A 107 7.04 12.79 6.07
CA LYS A 107 6.87 13.96 6.92
C LYS A 107 6.47 13.58 8.34
N ALA A 108 5.56 12.62 8.48
CA ALA A 108 5.14 12.11 9.79
C ALA A 108 6.32 11.51 10.56
N LEU A 109 7.29 10.94 9.85
CA LEU A 109 8.49 10.36 10.46
C LEU A 109 9.59 11.40 10.72
N GLY A 110 9.33 12.68 10.40
CA GLY A 110 10.30 13.76 10.62
C GLY A 110 11.36 13.90 9.53
N ALA A 111 11.19 13.22 8.39
CA ALA A 111 12.19 13.26 7.32
C ALA A 111 12.21 14.59 6.56
N PHE A 112 11.09 15.30 6.54
CA PHE A 112 10.97 16.61 5.89
C PHE A 112 10.63 17.65 6.94
N GLN A 113 11.59 18.43 7.31
CA GLN A 113 11.42 19.46 8.35
C GLN A 113 11.59 20.85 7.79
#